data_108aa6875b39be9072d2612542a89d1f
#
_entry.id   108aa6875b39be9072d2612542a89d1f
#
_cell.length_a   1.000
_cell.length_b   1.000
_cell.length_c   1.000
_cell.angle_alpha   90.00
_cell.angle_beta   90.00
_cell.angle_gamma   90.00
#
_symmetry.space_group_name_H-M   'P 1'
#
loop_
_entity.id
_entity.type
_entity.pdbx_description
1 polymer ?
#
loop_
_entity_poly.entity_id
_entity_poly.type
_entity_poly.pdbx_seq_one_letter_code
_entity_poly.pdbx_strand_id
1 'polypeptide(L)'
;AVMIAFATGYYLARSYHGDALTVGIMSALAFLTLNLNYGALGAAHAGVSGVPPFVTTNLGPQGIFLAIVIGLTVGWLASHLMRGLATWYLRHPRLGQLGWTGRIAIPLMSVLIMNGAIGLGLSWLNHGGLNGLVYQGLSNLVTNPGHRGLVILAVTALNNLFWWLGLIGPVSLAGNRAVTSLQNLAYAVQHGSGWGAPNPITLHTLSDAYANFGGAGMTLALVIAIWIGSKQVSYRRIANQTFLPNLVNLNEP
;
A
#
# COMPACT_ATOMS: atom_id res chain seq x y z
N ALA A 1 0.06 -8.33 -5.75
CA ALA A 1 0.58 -8.06 -4.40
C ALA A 1 1.22 -9.29 -3.75
N VAL A 2 0.59 -10.50 -3.78
CA VAL A 2 1.12 -11.72 -3.11
C VAL A 2 2.54 -12.06 -3.58
N MET A 3 2.80 -12.04 -4.90
CA MET A 3 4.14 -12.31 -5.45
C MET A 3 5.17 -11.27 -5.01
N ILE A 4 4.75 -10.03 -4.78
CA ILE A 4 5.62 -8.96 -4.29
C ILE A 4 5.97 -9.19 -2.82
N ALA A 5 5.01 -9.59 -1.98
CA ALA A 5 5.28 -9.96 -0.60
C ALA A 5 6.28 -11.13 -0.53
N PHE A 6 6.08 -12.17 -1.36
CA PHE A 6 7.00 -13.28 -1.51
C PHE A 6 8.40 -12.79 -1.90
N ALA A 7 8.51 -12.05 -3.01
CA ALA A 7 9.80 -11.60 -3.54
C ALA A 7 10.56 -10.72 -2.53
N THR A 8 9.86 -9.79 -1.88
CA THR A 8 10.46 -8.89 -0.89
C THR A 8 11.02 -9.67 0.29
N GLY A 9 10.24 -10.61 0.85
CA GLY A 9 10.70 -11.48 1.93
C GLY A 9 11.85 -12.40 1.51
N TYR A 10 11.77 -12.95 0.30
CA TYR A 10 12.79 -13.80 -0.28
C TYR A 10 14.14 -13.06 -0.41
N TYR A 11 14.16 -11.90 -1.06
CA TYR A 11 15.39 -11.14 -1.26
C TYR A 11 15.97 -10.61 0.04
N LEU A 12 15.12 -10.19 0.97
CA LEU A 12 15.56 -9.75 2.29
C LEU A 12 16.20 -10.91 3.07
N ALA A 13 15.58 -12.09 3.11
CA ALA A 13 16.16 -13.25 3.77
C ALA A 13 17.48 -13.69 3.13
N ARG A 14 17.56 -13.61 1.81
CA ARG A 14 18.80 -13.89 1.07
C ARG A 14 19.92 -12.92 1.45
N SER A 15 19.63 -11.65 1.65
CA SER A 15 20.63 -10.65 2.12
C SER A 15 21.15 -10.96 3.52
N TYR A 16 20.32 -11.63 4.34
CA TYR A 16 20.73 -12.13 5.65
C TYR A 16 21.32 -13.55 5.64
N HIS A 17 21.61 -14.14 4.48
CA HIS A 17 22.10 -15.51 4.34
C HIS A 17 21.20 -16.55 5.00
N GLY A 18 19.90 -16.30 5.04
CA GLY A 18 18.87 -17.20 5.57
C GLY A 18 18.24 -18.09 4.50
N ASP A 19 17.28 -18.93 4.91
CA ASP A 19 16.46 -19.73 4.01
C ASP A 19 15.46 -18.84 3.27
N ALA A 20 15.89 -18.31 2.12
CA ALA A 20 15.14 -17.32 1.35
C ALA A 20 13.79 -17.86 0.87
N LEU A 21 13.73 -19.12 0.43
CA LEU A 21 12.49 -19.70 -0.09
C LEU A 21 11.43 -19.83 1.01
N THR A 22 11.80 -20.38 2.14
CA THR A 22 10.89 -20.54 3.29
C THR A 22 10.38 -19.19 3.78
N VAL A 23 11.26 -18.18 3.91
CA VAL A 23 10.86 -16.84 4.36
C VAL A 23 10.00 -16.13 3.31
N GLY A 24 10.27 -16.32 2.01
CA GLY A 24 9.40 -15.81 0.95
C GLY A 24 7.98 -16.38 1.04
N ILE A 25 7.86 -17.71 1.25
CA ILE A 25 6.57 -18.37 1.45
C ILE A 25 5.87 -17.85 2.71
N MET A 26 6.59 -17.69 3.83
CA MET A 26 6.06 -17.12 5.06
C MET A 26 5.51 -15.70 4.84
N SER A 27 6.21 -14.87 4.05
CA SER A 27 5.79 -13.51 3.73
C SER A 27 4.52 -13.48 2.88
N ALA A 28 4.39 -14.37 1.91
CA ALA A 28 3.18 -14.52 1.11
C ALA A 28 1.98 -14.98 1.94
N LEU A 29 2.18 -15.98 2.81
CA LEU A 29 1.14 -16.47 3.71
C LEU A 29 0.72 -15.42 4.74
N ALA A 30 1.66 -14.66 5.29
CA ALA A 30 1.38 -13.56 6.20
C ALA A 30 0.56 -12.47 5.52
N PHE A 31 0.90 -12.12 4.27
CA PHE A 31 0.12 -11.16 3.49
C PHE A 31 -1.31 -11.64 3.25
N LEU A 32 -1.49 -12.91 2.88
CA LEU A 32 -2.82 -13.51 2.71
C LEU A 32 -3.60 -13.51 4.03
N THR A 33 -2.97 -13.91 5.13
CA THR A 33 -3.61 -13.93 6.46
C THR A 33 -4.06 -12.53 6.89
N LEU A 34 -3.26 -11.50 6.66
CA LEU A 34 -3.63 -10.13 7.00
C LEU A 34 -4.80 -9.61 6.16
N ASN A 35 -4.94 -10.11 4.93
CA ASN A 35 -6.00 -9.71 4.00
C ASN A 35 -7.21 -10.66 3.99
N LEU A 36 -7.32 -11.56 4.97
CA LEU A 36 -8.54 -12.31 5.19
C LEU A 36 -9.69 -11.36 5.54
N ASN A 37 -10.86 -11.64 5.00
CA ASN A 37 -12.06 -10.91 5.37
C ASN A 37 -12.66 -11.53 6.65
N TYR A 38 -12.17 -11.08 7.80
CA TYR A 38 -12.60 -11.60 9.09
C TYR A 38 -14.09 -11.37 9.37
N GLY A 39 -14.67 -10.31 8.78
CA GLY A 39 -16.11 -10.08 8.81
C GLY A 39 -16.89 -11.13 8.01
N ALA A 40 -16.34 -11.60 6.88
CA ALA A 40 -16.95 -12.66 6.09
C ALA A 40 -16.91 -14.02 6.81
N LEU A 41 -15.85 -14.28 7.57
CA LEU A 41 -15.77 -15.50 8.39
C LEU A 41 -16.88 -15.53 9.44
N GLY A 42 -17.17 -14.39 10.08
CA GLY A 42 -18.32 -14.24 10.99
C GLY A 42 -19.66 -14.39 10.26
N ALA A 43 -19.82 -13.77 9.09
CA ALA A 43 -21.04 -13.85 8.29
C ALA A 43 -21.31 -15.27 7.76
N ALA A 44 -20.28 -16.02 7.37
CA ALA A 44 -20.41 -17.42 6.96
C ALA A 44 -20.95 -18.32 8.10
N HIS A 45 -20.53 -18.07 9.34
CA HIS A 45 -21.11 -18.75 10.51
C HIS A 45 -22.59 -18.39 10.74
N ALA A 46 -23.01 -17.20 10.31
CA ALA A 46 -24.41 -16.76 10.36
C ALA A 46 -25.25 -17.17 9.13
N GLY A 47 -24.71 -18.01 8.25
CA GLY A 47 -25.40 -18.51 7.05
C GLY A 47 -25.52 -17.52 5.89
N VAL A 48 -24.80 -16.40 5.93
CA VAL A 48 -24.78 -15.43 4.83
C VAL A 48 -23.80 -15.91 3.75
N SER A 49 -24.31 -16.26 2.58
CA SER A 49 -23.51 -16.69 1.42
C SER A 49 -23.12 -15.51 0.54
N GLY A 50 -21.99 -15.64 -0.18
CA GLY A 50 -21.58 -14.68 -1.22
C GLY A 50 -20.57 -13.61 -0.78
N VAL A 51 -20.14 -13.60 0.49
CA VAL A 51 -19.09 -12.66 0.93
C VAL A 51 -17.71 -13.27 0.64
N PRO A 52 -16.84 -12.57 -0.13
CA PRO A 52 -15.54 -13.11 -0.50
C PRO A 52 -14.65 -13.31 0.74
N PRO A 53 -13.89 -14.44 0.82
CA PRO A 53 -13.06 -14.75 1.97
C PRO A 53 -11.85 -13.83 2.14
N PHE A 54 -11.49 -13.11 1.09
CA PHE A 54 -10.39 -12.15 1.09
C PHE A 54 -10.88 -10.76 0.71
N VAL A 55 -10.19 -9.74 1.20
CA VAL A 55 -10.35 -8.36 0.72
C VAL A 55 -9.69 -8.26 -0.66
N THR A 56 -10.45 -8.55 -1.71
CA THR A 56 -9.95 -8.72 -3.09
C THR A 56 -9.25 -7.48 -3.62
N THR A 57 -9.68 -6.29 -3.22
CA THR A 57 -9.04 -5.02 -3.58
C THR A 57 -7.56 -4.97 -3.16
N ASN A 58 -7.23 -5.56 -2.01
CA ASN A 58 -5.86 -5.59 -1.49
C ASN A 58 -4.96 -6.63 -2.17
N LEU A 59 -5.54 -7.62 -2.86
CA LEU A 59 -4.75 -8.62 -3.59
C LEU A 59 -4.23 -8.10 -4.94
N GLY A 60 -4.87 -7.05 -5.46
CA GLY A 60 -4.50 -6.37 -6.70
C GLY A 60 -3.37 -5.33 -6.54
N PRO A 61 -3.26 -4.40 -7.50
CA PRO A 61 -2.25 -3.32 -7.47
C PRO A 61 -2.31 -2.46 -6.22
N GLN A 62 -3.49 -2.26 -5.66
CA GLN A 62 -3.69 -1.46 -4.44
C GLN A 62 -2.99 -2.04 -3.20
N GLY A 63 -2.74 -3.36 -3.17
CA GLY A 63 -2.04 -4.02 -2.09
C GLY A 63 -0.51 -4.05 -2.23
N ILE A 64 0.08 -3.49 -3.28
CA ILE A 64 1.52 -3.57 -3.55
C ILE A 64 2.33 -2.96 -2.41
N PHE A 65 1.96 -1.77 -1.96
CA PHE A 65 2.65 -1.11 -0.85
C PHE A 65 2.60 -1.96 0.43
N LEU A 66 1.41 -2.44 0.78
CA LEU A 66 1.22 -3.32 1.94
C LEU A 66 2.03 -4.61 1.79
N ALA A 67 2.08 -5.18 0.59
CA ALA A 67 2.84 -6.38 0.30
C ALA A 67 4.35 -6.19 0.54
N ILE A 68 4.91 -5.04 0.16
CA ILE A 68 6.31 -4.69 0.42
C ILE A 68 6.55 -4.54 1.91
N VAL A 69 5.71 -3.81 2.63
CA VAL A 69 5.85 -3.62 4.08
C VAL A 69 5.80 -4.96 4.82
N ILE A 70 4.84 -5.82 4.48
CA ILE A 70 4.74 -7.17 5.07
C ILE A 70 5.93 -8.03 4.70
N GLY A 71 6.34 -8.02 3.43
CA GLY A 71 7.51 -8.77 2.98
C GLY A 71 8.78 -8.36 3.71
N LEU A 72 8.99 -7.05 3.96
CA LEU A 72 10.13 -6.55 4.73
C LEU A 72 10.04 -6.92 6.21
N THR A 73 8.90 -6.69 6.84
CA THR A 73 8.73 -6.96 8.28
C THR A 73 8.81 -8.45 8.59
N VAL A 74 8.09 -9.27 7.83
CA VAL A 74 8.11 -10.73 7.99
C VAL A 74 9.48 -11.31 7.59
N GLY A 75 10.06 -10.81 6.49
CA GLY A 75 11.39 -11.19 6.05
C GLY A 75 12.45 -10.95 7.13
N TRP A 76 12.41 -9.79 7.77
CA TRP A 76 13.29 -9.46 8.88
C TRP A 76 13.00 -10.34 10.11
N LEU A 77 11.73 -10.40 10.55
CA LEU A 77 11.33 -11.13 11.74
C LEU A 77 11.62 -12.63 11.64
N ALA A 78 11.18 -13.25 10.54
CA ALA A 78 11.38 -14.69 10.31
C ALA A 78 12.87 -15.04 10.24
N SER A 79 13.68 -14.23 9.53
CA SER A 79 15.12 -14.45 9.46
C SER A 79 15.83 -14.37 10.82
N HIS A 80 15.38 -13.46 11.70
CA HIS A 80 15.92 -13.35 13.06
C HIS A 80 15.45 -14.49 13.97
N LEU A 81 14.16 -14.85 13.91
CA LEU A 81 13.61 -15.97 14.67
C LEU A 81 14.29 -17.30 14.29
N MET A 82 14.44 -17.57 13.01
CA MET A 82 15.08 -18.81 12.54
C MET A 82 16.52 -18.91 13.00
N ARG A 83 17.28 -17.81 12.96
CA ARG A 83 18.66 -17.76 13.48
C ARG A 83 18.71 -17.90 14.99
N GLY A 84 17.84 -17.21 15.71
CA GLY A 84 17.73 -17.31 17.16
C GLY A 84 17.40 -18.74 17.61
N LEU A 85 16.46 -19.39 16.93
CA LEU A 85 16.12 -20.80 17.19
C LEU A 85 17.27 -21.73 16.85
N ALA A 86 17.97 -21.52 15.74
CA ALA A 86 19.13 -22.34 15.39
C ALA A 86 20.21 -22.28 16.47
N THR A 87 20.53 -21.10 16.98
CA THR A 87 21.50 -20.93 18.06
C THR A 87 21.00 -21.52 19.40
N TRP A 88 19.70 -21.42 19.67
CA TRP A 88 19.09 -21.98 20.87
C TRP A 88 19.10 -23.51 20.84
N TYR A 89 18.80 -24.16 19.70
CA TYR A 89 18.89 -25.61 19.53
C TYR A 89 20.31 -26.14 19.70
N LEU A 90 21.33 -25.40 19.28
CA LEU A 90 22.72 -25.77 19.50
C LEU A 90 23.08 -25.82 21.00
N ARG A 91 22.45 -25.00 21.82
CA ARG A 91 22.64 -24.99 23.28
C ARG A 91 21.81 -26.05 24.01
N HIS A 92 20.78 -26.60 23.40
CA HIS A 92 19.86 -27.57 23.98
C HIS A 92 19.70 -28.81 23.11
N PRO A 93 20.73 -29.67 23.04
CA PRO A 93 20.77 -30.80 22.07
C PRO A 93 19.64 -31.82 22.27
N ARG A 94 19.05 -31.93 23.47
CA ARG A 94 17.92 -32.82 23.75
C ARG A 94 16.62 -32.36 23.03
N LEU A 95 16.46 -31.09 22.78
CA LEU A 95 15.33 -30.50 22.04
C LEU A 95 15.62 -30.40 20.54
N GLY A 96 16.88 -30.60 20.15
CA GLY A 96 17.30 -30.62 18.74
C GLY A 96 16.67 -31.74 17.91
N GLN A 97 16.04 -32.72 18.56
CA GLN A 97 15.27 -33.79 17.89
C GLN A 97 14.02 -33.25 17.15
N LEU A 98 13.52 -32.07 17.47
CA LEU A 98 12.46 -31.39 16.71
C LEU A 98 12.93 -30.99 15.29
N GLY A 99 14.23 -31.04 15.04
CA GLY A 99 14.84 -30.97 13.73
C GLY A 99 14.41 -29.79 12.86
N TRP A 100 14.30 -30.05 11.58
CA TRP A 100 13.87 -29.10 10.56
C TRP A 100 12.44 -28.59 10.79
N THR A 101 11.52 -29.42 11.23
CA THR A 101 10.11 -29.07 11.48
C THR A 101 9.98 -27.95 12.52
N GLY A 102 10.68 -28.04 13.65
CA GLY A 102 10.65 -27.00 14.68
C GLY A 102 11.27 -25.68 14.24
N ARG A 103 12.32 -25.73 13.42
CA ARG A 103 12.99 -24.53 12.90
C ARG A 103 12.10 -23.72 11.94
N ILE A 104 11.19 -24.37 11.23
CA ILE A 104 10.29 -23.72 10.29
C ILE A 104 8.90 -23.50 10.90
N ALA A 105 8.34 -24.50 11.59
CA ALA A 105 7.00 -24.44 12.11
C ALA A 105 6.82 -23.32 13.15
N ILE A 106 7.78 -23.14 14.06
CA ILE A 106 7.69 -22.11 15.11
C ILE A 106 7.68 -20.69 14.51
N PRO A 107 8.64 -20.27 13.64
CA PRO A 107 8.58 -18.98 13.00
C PRO A 107 7.34 -18.79 12.13
N LEU A 108 6.93 -19.81 11.37
CA LEU A 108 5.73 -19.76 10.54
C LEU A 108 4.48 -19.50 11.38
N MET A 109 4.26 -20.29 12.42
CA MET A 109 3.11 -20.11 13.30
C MET A 109 3.14 -18.77 14.02
N SER A 110 4.30 -18.32 14.49
CA SER A 110 4.45 -17.01 15.12
C SER A 110 4.07 -15.87 14.17
N VAL A 111 4.53 -15.94 12.92
CA VAL A 111 4.20 -14.96 11.87
C VAL A 111 2.70 -14.99 11.54
N LEU A 112 2.11 -16.17 11.37
CA LEU A 112 0.69 -16.30 11.04
C LEU A 112 -0.22 -15.85 12.20
N ILE A 113 0.10 -16.21 13.43
CA ILE A 113 -0.64 -15.77 14.61
C ILE A 113 -0.55 -14.26 14.76
N MET A 114 0.65 -13.69 14.63
CA MET A 114 0.85 -12.23 14.72
C MET A 114 0.04 -11.49 13.65
N ASN A 115 0.13 -11.92 12.39
CA ASN A 115 -0.60 -11.27 11.29
C ASN A 115 -2.11 -11.51 11.40
N GLY A 116 -2.54 -12.69 11.85
CA GLY A 116 -3.94 -12.98 12.14
C GLY A 116 -4.50 -12.11 13.26
N ALA A 117 -3.75 -11.93 14.34
CA ALA A 117 -4.15 -11.06 15.46
C ALA A 117 -4.25 -9.59 15.01
N ILE A 118 -3.28 -9.12 14.21
CA ILE A 118 -3.32 -7.77 13.61
C ILE A 118 -4.56 -7.65 12.70
N GLY A 119 -4.80 -8.62 11.81
CA GLY A 119 -5.95 -8.61 10.92
C GLY A 119 -7.29 -8.60 11.65
N LEU A 120 -7.43 -9.41 12.69
CA LEU A 120 -8.60 -9.40 13.58
C LEU A 120 -8.77 -8.04 14.28
N GLY A 121 -7.71 -7.51 14.88
CA GLY A 121 -7.73 -6.21 15.54
C GLY A 121 -8.14 -5.09 14.57
N LEU A 122 -7.61 -5.10 13.35
CA LEU A 122 -7.96 -4.15 12.30
C LEU A 122 -9.41 -4.30 11.83
N SER A 123 -9.95 -5.51 11.80
CA SER A 123 -11.36 -5.74 11.45
C SER A 123 -12.32 -5.17 12.50
N TRP A 124 -11.93 -5.16 13.76
CA TRP A 124 -12.70 -4.54 14.85
C TRP A 124 -12.65 -3.02 14.79
N LEU A 125 -11.51 -2.45 14.42
CA LEU A 125 -11.34 -0.99 14.34
C LEU A 125 -11.91 -0.44 13.03
N ASN A 126 -11.86 -1.21 11.94
CA ASN A 126 -12.26 -0.73 10.63
C ASN A 126 -12.51 -1.88 9.65
N HIS A 127 -13.65 -1.88 9.00
CA HIS A 127 -14.07 -2.92 8.05
C HIS A 127 -13.20 -3.03 6.77
N GLY A 128 -12.29 -2.08 6.52
CA GLY A 128 -11.42 -2.05 5.33
C GLY A 128 -10.02 -2.62 5.50
N GLY A 129 -9.68 -3.19 6.66
CA GLY A 129 -8.33 -3.65 6.96
C GLY A 129 -7.30 -2.51 7.03
N LEU A 130 -6.00 -2.81 6.91
CA LEU A 130 -4.93 -1.81 7.05
C LEU A 130 -4.97 -0.73 5.96
N ASN A 131 -5.28 -1.10 4.72
CA ASN A 131 -5.46 -0.11 3.64
C ASN A 131 -6.63 0.83 3.92
N GLY A 132 -7.74 0.31 4.45
CA GLY A 132 -8.88 1.12 4.85
C GLY A 132 -8.54 2.10 5.98
N LEU A 133 -7.74 1.68 6.95
CA LEU A 133 -7.23 2.54 8.04
C LEU A 133 -6.38 3.69 7.51
N VAL A 134 -5.42 3.39 6.65
CA VAL A 134 -4.57 4.41 6.01
C VAL A 134 -5.43 5.37 5.19
N TYR A 135 -6.36 4.83 4.39
CA TYR A 135 -7.25 5.64 3.57
C TYR A 135 -8.16 6.56 4.42
N GLN A 136 -8.78 6.03 5.48
CA GLN A 136 -9.62 6.83 6.37
C GLN A 136 -8.82 7.89 7.11
N GLY A 137 -7.62 7.55 7.58
CA GLY A 137 -6.70 8.52 8.20
C GLY A 137 -6.38 9.68 7.26
N LEU A 138 -6.00 9.37 6.01
CA LEU A 138 -5.72 10.38 4.98
C LEU A 138 -6.97 11.18 4.60
N SER A 139 -8.12 10.52 4.46
CA SER A 139 -9.39 11.17 4.15
C SER A 139 -9.80 12.15 5.24
N ASN A 140 -9.70 11.75 6.50
CA ASN A 140 -10.02 12.60 7.64
C ASN A 140 -9.10 13.82 7.72
N LEU A 141 -7.81 13.64 7.39
CA LEU A 141 -6.86 14.76 7.34
C LEU A 141 -7.23 15.76 6.24
N VAL A 142 -7.62 15.30 5.06
CA VAL A 142 -7.98 16.15 3.92
C VAL A 142 -9.32 16.87 4.13
N THR A 143 -10.28 16.22 4.79
CA THR A 143 -11.60 16.81 5.06
C THR A 143 -11.57 17.81 6.21
N ASN A 144 -10.56 17.78 7.07
CA ASN A 144 -10.44 18.72 8.20
C ASN A 144 -10.12 20.15 7.70
N PRO A 145 -10.97 21.15 7.98
CA PRO A 145 -10.81 22.50 7.45
C PRO A 145 -9.58 23.27 7.97
N GLY A 146 -9.05 22.89 9.15
CA GLY A 146 -8.01 23.69 9.83
C GLY A 146 -6.64 23.70 9.16
N HIS A 147 -6.28 22.65 8.41
CA HIS A 147 -4.94 22.50 7.83
C HIS A 147 -4.95 22.03 6.37
N ARG A 148 -6.03 22.26 5.64
CA ARG A 148 -6.26 21.75 4.27
C ARG A 148 -5.06 21.94 3.34
N GLY A 149 -4.51 23.15 3.28
CA GLY A 149 -3.41 23.46 2.34
C GLY A 149 -2.15 22.62 2.60
N LEU A 150 -1.71 22.53 3.86
CA LEU A 150 -0.54 21.74 4.24
C LEU A 150 -0.76 20.25 4.04
N VAL A 151 -1.96 19.76 4.38
CA VAL A 151 -2.31 18.34 4.20
C VAL A 151 -2.38 17.97 2.73
N ILE A 152 -2.98 18.81 1.90
CA ILE A 152 -3.01 18.61 0.44
C ILE A 152 -1.58 18.52 -0.11
N LEU A 153 -0.72 19.45 0.27
CA LEU A 153 0.67 19.49 -0.17
C LEU A 153 1.42 18.24 0.29
N ALA A 154 1.29 17.85 1.55
CA ALA A 154 1.95 16.67 2.11
C ALA A 154 1.47 15.37 1.46
N VAL A 155 0.15 15.20 1.29
CA VAL A 155 -0.43 14.01 0.67
C VAL A 155 -0.04 13.93 -0.81
N THR A 156 -0.05 15.06 -1.52
CA THR A 156 0.38 15.12 -2.93
C THR A 156 1.86 14.79 -3.06
N ALA A 157 2.72 15.38 -2.22
CA ALA A 157 4.16 15.09 -2.23
C ALA A 157 4.43 13.61 -1.92
N LEU A 158 3.75 13.04 -0.92
CA LEU A 158 3.86 11.63 -0.57
C LEU A 158 3.41 10.73 -1.73
N ASN A 159 2.27 11.03 -2.35
CA ASN A 159 1.77 10.28 -3.49
C ASN A 159 2.76 10.28 -4.66
N ASN A 160 3.33 11.44 -4.98
CA ASN A 160 4.32 11.56 -6.04
C ASN A 160 5.64 10.85 -5.70
N LEU A 161 6.06 10.85 -4.43
CA LEU A 161 7.22 10.10 -3.97
C LEU A 161 7.03 8.59 -4.19
N PHE A 162 5.84 8.05 -3.89
CA PHE A 162 5.52 6.65 -4.16
C PHE A 162 5.54 6.35 -5.67
N TRP A 163 4.97 7.21 -6.50
CA TRP A 163 5.03 7.07 -7.95
C TRP A 163 6.47 7.10 -8.47
N TRP A 164 7.31 7.98 -7.93
CA TRP A 164 8.73 8.02 -8.28
C TRP A 164 9.47 6.73 -7.89
N LEU A 165 9.08 6.08 -6.82
CA LEU A 165 9.60 4.77 -6.42
C LEU A 165 8.99 3.60 -7.23
N GLY A 166 8.10 3.87 -8.20
CA GLY A 166 7.38 2.84 -8.95
C GLY A 166 6.27 2.16 -8.15
N LEU A 167 5.83 2.77 -7.06
CA LEU A 167 4.76 2.28 -6.21
C LEU A 167 3.47 3.05 -6.44
N ILE A 168 2.33 2.36 -6.33
CA ILE A 168 1.04 3.04 -6.35
C ILE A 168 0.88 3.80 -5.03
N GLY A 169 0.71 5.11 -5.13
CA GLY A 169 0.57 5.97 -3.97
C GLY A 169 -0.70 5.71 -3.17
N PRO A 170 -0.70 6.02 -1.86
CA PRO A 170 -1.82 5.73 -0.96
C PRO A 170 -3.12 6.44 -1.36
N VAL A 171 -3.04 7.53 -2.10
CA VAL A 171 -4.21 8.29 -2.58
C VAL A 171 -4.97 7.53 -3.67
N SER A 172 -4.28 6.69 -4.44
CA SER A 172 -4.90 5.85 -5.47
C SER A 172 -5.73 4.70 -4.91
N LEU A 173 -5.65 4.46 -3.58
CA LEU A 173 -6.37 3.39 -2.87
C LEU A 173 -7.85 3.72 -2.57
N ALA A 174 -8.36 4.82 -3.10
CA ALA A 174 -9.70 5.34 -2.82
C ALA A 174 -10.82 4.38 -3.27
N GLY A 175 -11.21 3.46 -2.40
CA GLY A 175 -12.32 2.53 -2.63
C GLY A 175 -13.71 3.20 -2.72
N ASN A 176 -13.87 4.40 -2.20
CA ASN A 176 -15.15 5.13 -2.15
C ASN A 176 -15.37 6.12 -3.31
N ARG A 177 -14.59 6.01 -4.38
CA ARG A 177 -14.71 6.88 -5.56
C ARG A 177 -16.14 6.98 -6.07
N ALA A 178 -16.79 5.85 -6.28
CA ALA A 178 -18.14 5.80 -6.83
C ALA A 178 -19.16 6.48 -5.90
N VAL A 179 -19.05 6.26 -4.60
CA VAL A 179 -20.02 6.80 -3.62
C VAL A 179 -19.95 8.32 -3.55
N THR A 180 -18.76 8.90 -3.38
CA THR A 180 -18.60 10.36 -3.30
C THR A 180 -18.93 11.05 -4.62
N SER A 181 -18.61 10.43 -5.77
CA SER A 181 -18.97 10.95 -7.09
C SER A 181 -20.48 10.92 -7.32
N LEU A 182 -21.16 9.84 -6.93
CA LEU A 182 -22.61 9.74 -7.03
C LEU A 182 -23.33 10.76 -6.12
N GLN A 183 -22.82 10.98 -4.91
CA GLN A 183 -23.36 12.00 -4.01
C GLN A 183 -23.23 13.40 -4.60
N ASN A 184 -22.08 13.75 -5.16
CA ASN A 184 -21.87 15.03 -5.81
C ASN A 184 -22.73 15.19 -7.08
N LEU A 185 -22.86 14.11 -7.86
CA LEU A 185 -23.72 14.11 -9.04
C LEU A 185 -25.20 14.28 -8.65
N ALA A 186 -25.67 13.53 -7.66
CA ALA A 186 -27.04 13.67 -7.16
C ALA A 186 -27.33 15.10 -6.67
N TYR A 187 -26.39 15.69 -5.94
CA TYR A 187 -26.48 17.08 -5.51
C TYR A 187 -26.56 18.04 -6.71
N ALA A 188 -25.69 17.88 -7.71
CA ALA A 188 -25.68 18.74 -8.90
C ALA A 188 -26.98 18.63 -9.71
N VAL A 189 -27.54 17.42 -9.82
CA VAL A 189 -28.84 17.20 -10.48
C VAL A 189 -29.96 17.86 -9.72
N GLN A 190 -29.97 17.78 -8.39
CA GLN A 190 -31.03 18.39 -7.56
C GLN A 190 -31.00 19.92 -7.53
N HIS A 191 -29.81 20.51 -7.55
CA HIS A 191 -29.61 21.96 -7.38
C HIS A 191 -29.28 22.69 -8.70
N GLY A 192 -29.17 21.98 -9.83
CA GLY A 192 -28.77 22.53 -11.13
C GLY A 192 -27.34 23.04 -11.18
N SER A 193 -26.56 22.83 -10.12
CA SER A 193 -25.16 23.29 -10.02
C SER A 193 -24.35 22.39 -9.08
N GLY A 194 -23.09 22.19 -9.41
CA GLY A 194 -22.13 21.48 -8.54
C GLY A 194 -21.55 22.33 -7.40
N TRP A 195 -21.86 23.63 -7.36
CA TRP A 195 -21.41 24.50 -6.28
C TRP A 195 -22.08 24.14 -4.95
N GLY A 196 -21.27 23.94 -3.91
CA GLY A 196 -21.78 23.52 -2.60
C GLY A 196 -21.98 22.00 -2.49
N ALA A 197 -21.48 21.21 -3.44
CA ALA A 197 -21.52 19.75 -3.35
C ALA A 197 -20.93 19.25 -2.02
N PRO A 198 -21.48 18.17 -1.42
CA PRO A 198 -21.09 17.71 -0.09
C PRO A 198 -19.63 17.24 -0.01
N ASN A 199 -19.05 16.79 -1.11
CA ASN A 199 -17.67 16.31 -1.17
C ASN A 199 -16.82 17.10 -2.19
N PRO A 200 -16.55 18.42 -1.96
CA PRO A 200 -15.87 19.28 -2.93
C PRO A 200 -14.40 18.88 -3.13
N ILE A 201 -13.75 18.39 -2.08
CA ILE A 201 -12.36 17.93 -2.11
C ILE A 201 -12.32 16.53 -1.50
N THR A 202 -12.02 15.56 -2.34
CA THR A 202 -11.79 14.17 -1.95
C THR A 202 -10.33 13.80 -2.20
N LEU A 203 -9.84 12.74 -1.57
CA LEU A 203 -8.51 12.20 -1.89
C LEU A 203 -8.37 11.90 -3.38
N HIS A 204 -9.47 11.54 -4.01
CA HIS A 204 -9.51 11.22 -5.42
C HIS A 204 -9.40 12.47 -6.31
N THR A 205 -10.12 13.55 -5.98
CA THR A 205 -9.98 14.84 -6.66
C THR A 205 -8.54 15.35 -6.53
N LEU A 206 -7.90 15.13 -5.38
CA LEU A 206 -6.49 15.47 -5.19
C LEU A 206 -5.58 14.64 -6.07
N SER A 207 -5.81 13.34 -6.19
CA SER A 207 -5.02 12.47 -7.07
C SER A 207 -5.15 12.88 -8.53
N ASP A 208 -6.37 13.04 -9.02
CA ASP A 208 -6.63 13.24 -10.45
C ASP A 208 -6.38 14.67 -10.91
N ALA A 209 -6.77 15.67 -10.11
CA ALA A 209 -6.67 17.06 -10.53
C ALA A 209 -5.35 17.74 -10.13
N TYR A 210 -4.79 17.36 -8.97
CA TYR A 210 -3.64 18.07 -8.42
C TYR A 210 -2.35 17.25 -8.41
N ALA A 211 -2.40 15.98 -7.98
CA ALA A 211 -1.19 15.16 -7.90
C ALA A 211 -0.66 14.74 -9.28
N ASN A 212 -1.55 14.61 -10.25
CA ASN A 212 -1.20 14.22 -11.62
C ASN A 212 -1.07 15.42 -12.58
N PHE A 213 -1.21 16.65 -12.07
CA PHE A 213 -1.01 17.84 -12.91
C PHE A 213 0.42 17.92 -13.40
N GLY A 214 0.59 17.96 -14.71
CA GLY A 214 1.91 17.93 -15.35
C GLY A 214 2.54 16.53 -15.41
N GLY A 215 1.73 15.48 -15.22
CA GLY A 215 2.10 14.07 -15.34
C GLY A 215 2.36 13.35 -14.01
N ALA A 216 2.18 12.04 -14.02
CA ALA A 216 2.48 11.19 -12.89
C ALA A 216 3.97 11.32 -12.50
N GLY A 217 4.25 11.42 -11.19
CA GLY A 217 5.61 11.59 -10.68
C GLY A 217 6.18 13.00 -10.81
N MET A 218 5.33 14.03 -10.96
CA MET A 218 5.74 15.44 -11.06
C MET A 218 6.66 15.72 -12.26
N THR A 219 6.40 15.15 -13.41
CA THR A 219 7.24 15.31 -14.61
C THR A 219 7.41 16.78 -15.02
N LEU A 220 6.37 17.62 -14.89
CA LEU A 220 6.48 19.05 -15.12
C LEU A 220 7.50 19.71 -14.18
N ALA A 221 7.48 19.35 -12.89
CA ALA A 221 8.44 19.86 -11.92
C ALA A 221 9.87 19.41 -12.24
N LEU A 222 10.05 18.17 -12.71
CA LEU A 222 11.33 17.66 -13.19
C LEU A 222 11.84 18.44 -14.40
N VAL A 223 10.98 18.74 -15.36
CA VAL A 223 11.32 19.55 -16.54
C VAL A 223 11.77 20.95 -16.13
N ILE A 224 11.06 21.59 -15.21
CA ILE A 224 11.43 22.89 -14.65
C ILE A 224 12.77 22.82 -13.90
N ALA A 225 12.96 21.78 -13.08
CA ALA A 225 14.22 21.58 -12.36
C ALA A 225 15.41 21.38 -13.30
N ILE A 226 15.24 20.64 -14.40
CA ILE A 226 16.25 20.50 -15.46
C ILE A 226 16.55 21.84 -16.12
N TRP A 227 15.53 22.65 -16.40
CA TRP A 227 15.73 23.98 -16.98
C TRP A 227 16.58 24.89 -16.11
N ILE A 228 16.30 24.89 -14.80
CA ILE A 228 16.99 25.76 -13.84
C ILE A 228 18.39 25.22 -13.51
N GLY A 229 18.50 23.91 -13.25
CA GLY A 229 19.69 23.32 -12.64
C GLY A 229 20.67 22.65 -13.61
N SER A 230 20.22 22.17 -14.78
CA SER A 230 21.10 21.43 -15.67
C SER A 230 22.02 22.32 -16.50
N LYS A 231 23.31 21.99 -16.49
CA LYS A 231 24.31 22.58 -17.37
C LYS A 231 24.45 21.83 -18.70
N GLN A 232 23.88 20.64 -18.82
CA GLN A 232 23.97 19.81 -20.02
C GLN A 232 22.96 20.23 -21.08
N VAL A 233 23.46 20.54 -22.28
CA VAL A 233 22.62 20.98 -23.41
C VAL A 233 21.61 19.93 -23.82
N SER A 234 21.97 18.65 -23.78
CA SER A 234 21.08 17.55 -24.13
C SER A 234 19.85 17.49 -23.24
N TYR A 235 20.01 17.64 -21.92
CA TYR A 235 18.89 17.62 -20.98
C TYR A 235 18.00 18.86 -21.14
N ARG A 236 18.60 20.05 -21.34
CA ARG A 236 17.82 21.27 -21.62
C ARG A 236 17.01 21.15 -22.92
N ARG A 237 17.56 20.51 -23.94
CA ARG A 237 16.83 20.26 -25.19
C ARG A 237 15.61 19.36 -24.97
N ILE A 238 15.78 18.28 -24.20
CA ILE A 238 14.65 17.40 -23.84
C ILE A 238 13.61 18.18 -23.03
N ALA A 239 14.03 18.94 -22.02
CA ALA A 239 13.12 19.76 -21.22
C ALA A 239 12.32 20.76 -22.06
N ASN A 240 12.96 21.40 -23.06
CA ASN A 240 12.26 22.31 -23.99
C ASN A 240 11.21 21.60 -24.84
N GLN A 241 11.50 20.38 -25.29
CA GLN A 241 10.58 19.61 -26.13
C GLN A 241 9.39 19.05 -25.33
N THR A 242 9.62 18.69 -24.08
CA THR A 242 8.59 18.04 -23.22
C THR A 242 7.78 19.04 -22.40
N PHE A 243 8.18 20.32 -22.32
CA PHE A 243 7.50 21.31 -21.49
C PHE A 243 6.02 21.52 -21.87
N LEU A 244 5.75 21.82 -23.13
CA LEU A 244 4.38 22.03 -23.62
C LEU A 244 3.50 20.77 -23.50
N PRO A 245 3.94 19.57 -23.91
CA PRO A 245 3.20 18.35 -23.64
C PRO A 245 2.87 18.13 -22.17
N ASN A 246 3.83 18.37 -21.27
CA ASN A 246 3.60 18.21 -19.83
C ASN A 246 2.60 19.21 -19.25
N LEU A 247 2.51 20.43 -19.80
CA LEU A 247 1.51 21.42 -19.39
C LEU A 247 0.08 20.96 -19.66
N VAL A 248 -0.14 20.20 -20.74
CA VAL A 248 -1.44 19.62 -21.08
C VAL A 248 -1.59 18.18 -20.61
N ASN A 249 -0.74 17.76 -19.67
CA ASN A 249 -0.72 16.42 -19.07
C ASN A 249 -0.44 15.27 -20.06
N LEU A 250 0.23 15.56 -21.17
CA LEU A 250 0.77 14.57 -22.11
C LEU A 250 2.20 14.24 -21.67
N ASN A 251 2.36 13.24 -20.83
CA ASN A 251 3.63 12.87 -20.20
C ASN A 251 4.14 11.47 -20.63
N GLU A 252 3.37 10.77 -21.43
CA GLU A 252 3.80 9.52 -22.02
C GLU A 252 4.28 9.76 -23.46
N PRO A 253 5.49 9.24 -23.82
CA PRO A 253 6.02 9.36 -25.17
C PRO A 253 5.26 8.51 -26.19
#